data_6be67a2e224704bac42ee0d20c7e263b
#
_entry.id   6be67a2e224704bac42ee0d20c7e263b
#
_cell.length_a   1.000
_cell.length_b   1.000
_cell.length_c   1.000
_cell.angle_alpha   90.00
_cell.angle_beta   90.00
_cell.angle_gamma   90.00
#
_symmetry.space_group_name_H-M   'P 1'
#
loop_
_entity.id
_entity.type
_entity.pdbx_description
1 polymer ?
#
loop_
_entity_poly.entity_id
_entity_poly.type
_entity_poly.pdbx_seq_one_letter_code
_entity_poly.pdbx_strand_id
1 'polypeptide(L)'
;LAESSSTRVFLDANVLARPVTRTLLMVGGPLSDFHVTWSLTAENEAIRHLRPRAISPAVIRKRFGFRLSPSGSVAGRFIATSETDRQILADTESAGAQFLITEDVDDFAEEDLAELGISAVNPDLFLSLRLTREAYSAVIDLFVERQVAPPTTPAEFHSAIARQHPKLFAAHADLYDVEPQRTPHPPPAALLRGNRPIQCPGQ
;
A
#
# COMPACT_ATOMS: atom_id res chain seq x y z
N LEU A 1 14.80 -21.27 23.42
CA LEU A 1 13.77 -20.28 23.06
C LEU A 1 14.16 -19.77 21.68
N ALA A 2 13.43 -20.18 20.63
CA ALA A 2 13.60 -19.62 19.31
C ALA A 2 13.18 -18.14 19.41
N GLU A 3 14.12 -17.22 19.17
CA GLU A 3 13.82 -15.81 18.97
C GLU A 3 12.83 -15.76 17.81
N SER A 4 11.60 -15.35 18.10
CA SER A 4 10.61 -15.09 17.04
C SER A 4 11.15 -13.94 16.22
N SER A 5 11.77 -14.26 15.09
CA SER A 5 12.31 -13.28 14.15
C SER A 5 11.13 -12.49 13.60
N SER A 6 10.94 -11.28 14.12
CA SER A 6 9.90 -10.37 13.62
C SER A 6 10.07 -10.16 12.11
N THR A 7 8.97 -10.23 11.36
CA THR A 7 8.96 -10.07 9.90
C THR A 7 9.45 -8.67 9.52
N ARG A 8 10.49 -8.58 8.70
CA ARG A 8 10.98 -7.31 8.17
C ARG A 8 10.38 -7.02 6.80
N VAL A 9 9.90 -5.79 6.63
CA VAL A 9 9.12 -5.37 5.48
C VAL A 9 9.73 -4.10 4.91
N PHE A 10 10.08 -4.11 3.63
CA PHE A 10 10.59 -2.92 2.93
C PHE A 10 9.46 -2.17 2.24
N LEU A 11 9.42 -0.85 2.40
CA LEU A 11 8.41 0.01 1.78
C LEU A 11 8.97 0.71 0.56
N ASP A 12 8.30 0.51 -0.56
CA ASP A 12 8.57 1.23 -1.80
C ASP A 12 8.10 2.71 -1.73
N ALA A 13 8.60 3.52 -2.63
CA ALA A 13 8.33 4.95 -2.73
C ALA A 13 6.85 5.27 -2.89
N ASN A 14 6.14 4.50 -3.75
CA ASN A 14 4.72 4.67 -4.00
C ASN A 14 3.85 4.43 -2.74
N VAL A 15 4.25 3.50 -1.88
CA VAL A 15 3.61 3.22 -0.58
C VAL A 15 3.94 4.33 0.44
N LEU A 16 5.20 4.75 0.51
CA LEU A 16 5.64 5.85 1.38
C LEU A 16 4.96 7.17 1.06
N ALA A 17 4.63 7.42 -0.21
CA ALA A 17 3.92 8.63 -0.65
C ALA A 17 2.44 8.65 -0.24
N ARG A 18 1.85 7.52 0.20
CA ARG A 18 0.43 7.40 0.59
C ARG A 18 0.25 7.50 2.11
N PRO A 19 -0.27 8.60 2.66
CA PRO A 19 -0.32 8.83 4.10
C PRO A 19 -1.08 7.77 4.90
N VAL A 20 -2.23 7.30 4.41
CA VAL A 20 -3.06 6.29 5.10
C VAL A 20 -2.33 4.95 5.11
N THR A 21 -1.92 4.47 3.93
CA THR A 21 -1.22 3.18 3.76
C THR A 21 0.04 3.09 4.62
N ARG A 22 0.92 4.10 4.53
CA ARG A 22 2.15 4.09 5.33
C ARG A 22 1.88 4.14 6.83
N THR A 23 0.82 4.86 7.28
CA THR A 23 0.49 4.91 8.72
C THR A 23 -0.04 3.56 9.21
N LEU A 24 -0.89 2.88 8.41
CA LEU A 24 -1.32 1.50 8.71
C LEU A 24 -0.12 0.56 8.88
N LEU A 25 0.86 0.65 7.99
CA LEU A 25 2.07 -0.17 8.06
C LEU A 25 3.00 0.20 9.23
N MET A 26 3.28 1.50 9.41
CA MET A 26 4.26 1.98 10.40
C MET A 26 3.75 1.87 11.84
N VAL A 27 2.47 2.13 12.07
CA VAL A 27 1.86 2.08 13.41
C VAL A 27 1.31 0.70 13.71
N GLY A 28 0.66 0.06 12.75
CA GLY A 28 0.09 -1.27 12.91
C GLY A 28 1.12 -2.39 12.93
N GLY A 29 2.26 -2.19 12.23
CA GLY A 29 3.30 -3.21 12.13
C GLY A 29 3.83 -3.72 13.47
N PRO A 30 4.33 -2.86 14.36
CA PRO A 30 4.82 -3.30 15.67
C PRO A 30 3.77 -3.99 16.55
N LEU A 31 2.48 -3.71 16.31
CA LEU A 31 1.35 -4.36 16.99
C LEU A 31 0.94 -5.68 16.33
N SER A 32 1.54 -6.03 15.18
CA SER A 32 1.22 -7.19 14.36
C SER A 32 2.47 -8.02 13.98
N ASP A 33 3.53 -7.92 14.78
CA ASP A 33 4.79 -8.67 14.64
C ASP A 33 5.52 -8.48 13.30
N PHE A 34 5.41 -7.29 12.69
CA PHE A 34 6.25 -6.91 11.58
C PHE A 34 6.84 -5.51 11.74
N HIS A 35 8.02 -5.28 11.17
CA HIS A 35 8.72 -4.01 11.22
C HIS A 35 9.00 -3.49 9.81
N VAL A 36 8.61 -2.24 9.58
CA VAL A 36 8.85 -1.57 8.31
C VAL A 36 10.21 -0.89 8.29
N THR A 37 10.83 -0.88 7.12
CA THR A 37 12.03 -0.12 6.81
C THR A 37 11.96 0.41 5.38
N TRP A 38 12.79 1.35 5.03
CA TRP A 38 12.97 1.88 3.67
C TRP A 38 14.34 2.51 3.53
N SER A 39 14.80 2.67 2.30
CA SER A 39 16.08 3.31 1.99
C SER A 39 15.94 4.81 1.77
N LEU A 40 17.09 5.49 1.70
CA LEU A 40 17.12 6.90 1.30
C LEU A 40 16.64 7.10 -0.14
N THR A 41 16.86 6.12 -1.02
CA THR A 41 16.38 6.13 -2.42
C THR A 41 14.85 6.18 -2.44
N ALA A 42 14.19 5.23 -1.77
CA ALA A 42 12.72 5.20 -1.66
C ALA A 42 12.16 6.45 -0.96
N GLU A 43 12.84 6.97 0.08
CA GLU A 43 12.41 8.20 0.76
C GLU A 43 12.44 9.42 -0.18
N ASN A 44 13.53 9.59 -0.92
CA ASN A 44 13.69 10.72 -1.83
C ASN A 44 12.71 10.66 -3.00
N GLU A 45 12.46 9.48 -3.52
CA GLU A 45 11.48 9.27 -4.58
C GLU A 45 10.05 9.54 -4.08
N ALA A 46 9.68 9.00 -2.93
CA ALA A 46 8.39 9.28 -2.30
C ALA A 46 8.13 10.77 -2.12
N ILE A 47 9.16 11.55 -1.74
CA ILE A 47 9.05 13.01 -1.55
C ILE A 47 8.67 13.71 -2.86
N ARG A 48 9.15 13.25 -4.02
CA ARG A 48 8.82 13.85 -5.33
C ARG A 48 7.35 13.63 -5.72
N HIS A 49 6.73 12.56 -5.20
CA HIS A 49 5.35 12.17 -5.52
C HIS A 49 4.34 12.55 -4.43
N LEU A 50 4.77 13.25 -3.38
CA LEU A 50 3.87 13.69 -2.31
C LEU A 50 2.84 14.69 -2.81
N ARG A 51 1.61 14.53 -2.34
CA ARG A 51 0.58 15.55 -2.51
C ARG A 51 0.95 16.84 -1.77
N PRO A 52 0.54 18.00 -2.25
CA PRO A 52 0.73 19.26 -1.53
C PRO A 52 0.23 19.15 -0.09
N ARG A 53 1.02 19.66 0.86
CA ARG A 53 0.75 19.62 2.32
C ARG A 53 0.84 18.24 2.98
N ALA A 54 1.17 17.16 2.27
CA ALA A 54 1.42 15.88 2.90
C ALA A 54 2.70 15.93 3.74
N ILE A 55 2.68 15.32 4.92
CA ILE A 55 3.87 15.19 5.76
C ILE A 55 4.85 14.24 5.06
N SER A 56 6.10 14.65 4.88
CA SER A 56 7.08 13.80 4.21
C SER A 56 7.51 12.60 5.08
N PRO A 57 7.89 11.46 4.45
CA PRO A 57 8.45 10.32 5.17
C PRO A 57 9.66 10.69 6.03
N ALA A 58 10.51 11.61 5.55
CA ALA A 58 11.69 12.09 6.29
C ALA A 58 11.31 12.78 7.63
N VAL A 59 10.23 13.55 7.65
CA VAL A 59 9.71 14.18 8.88
C VAL A 59 9.21 13.11 9.86
N ILE A 60 8.46 12.13 9.36
CA ILE A 60 7.95 11.02 10.16
C ILE A 60 9.11 10.21 10.73
N ARG A 61 10.08 9.84 9.90
CA ARG A 61 11.28 9.10 10.31
C ARG A 61 12.01 9.80 11.47
N LYS A 62 12.28 11.09 11.31
CA LYS A 62 12.97 11.88 12.37
C LYS A 62 12.15 11.96 13.66
N ARG A 63 10.83 12.13 13.54
CA ARG A 63 9.94 12.29 14.70
C ARG A 63 9.76 11.00 15.50
N PHE A 64 9.69 9.85 14.83
CA PHE A 64 9.43 8.55 15.45
C PHE A 64 10.68 7.66 15.60
N GLY A 65 11.85 8.16 15.20
CA GLY A 65 13.11 7.45 15.37
C GLY A 65 13.31 6.27 14.42
N PHE A 66 12.59 6.19 13.30
CA PHE A 66 12.82 5.16 12.30
C PHE A 66 14.22 5.31 11.70
N ARG A 67 14.86 4.18 11.41
CA ARG A 67 16.17 4.14 10.75
C ARG A 67 15.98 3.77 9.29
N LEU A 68 16.78 4.43 8.42
CA LEU A 68 16.89 3.98 7.04
C LEU A 68 17.65 2.66 6.98
N SER A 69 17.25 1.78 6.05
CA SER A 69 18.09 0.66 5.67
C SER A 69 19.31 1.15 4.90
N PRO A 70 20.43 0.41 4.93
CA PRO A 70 21.54 0.68 4.03
C PRO A 70 21.10 0.58 2.57
N SER A 71 21.74 1.37 1.71
CA SER A 71 21.56 1.20 0.26
C SER A 71 22.28 -0.06 -0.23
N GLY A 72 21.63 -0.82 -1.09
CA GLY A 72 22.22 -1.98 -1.74
C GLY A 72 23.24 -1.57 -2.79
N SER A 73 24.33 -2.35 -2.91
CA SER A 73 25.44 -2.09 -3.83
C SER A 73 25.40 -2.87 -5.14
N VAL A 74 24.47 -3.83 -5.27
CA VAL A 74 24.49 -4.84 -6.35
C VAL A 74 23.29 -4.75 -7.30
N ALA A 75 22.70 -3.56 -7.43
CA ALA A 75 21.52 -3.34 -8.27
C ALA A 75 21.67 -3.83 -9.72
N GLY A 76 22.87 -3.76 -10.29
CA GLY A 76 23.14 -4.17 -11.68
C GLY A 76 22.98 -5.67 -11.97
N ARG A 77 22.84 -6.55 -10.96
CA ARG A 77 22.60 -7.97 -11.15
C ARG A 77 21.14 -8.31 -11.49
N PHE A 78 20.20 -7.45 -11.12
CA PHE A 78 18.77 -7.66 -11.35
C PHE A 78 18.39 -7.24 -12.76
N ILE A 79 18.75 -8.06 -13.74
CA ILE A 79 18.62 -7.69 -15.16
C ILE A 79 17.20 -7.85 -15.71
N ALA A 80 16.36 -8.65 -15.09
CA ALA A 80 14.99 -8.88 -15.52
C ALA A 80 14.06 -7.73 -15.06
N THR A 81 14.35 -7.12 -13.91
CA THR A 81 13.66 -5.92 -13.41
C THR A 81 14.12 -4.67 -14.15
N SER A 82 13.23 -3.67 -14.28
CA SER A 82 13.54 -2.40 -14.93
C SER A 82 14.72 -1.68 -14.26
N GLU A 83 15.51 -0.93 -15.01
CA GLU A 83 16.69 -0.25 -14.49
C GLU A 83 16.35 0.71 -13.32
N THR A 84 15.18 1.33 -13.36
CA THR A 84 14.69 2.24 -12.30
C THR A 84 14.41 1.53 -10.99
N ASP A 85 13.96 0.27 -11.06
CA ASP A 85 13.48 -0.47 -9.88
C ASP A 85 14.53 -1.42 -9.28
N ARG A 86 15.62 -1.69 -10.01
CA ARG A 86 16.75 -2.52 -9.54
C ARG A 86 17.34 -2.06 -8.22
N GLN A 87 17.41 -0.74 -8.02
CA GLN A 87 17.94 -0.19 -6.78
C GLN A 87 17.03 -0.51 -5.59
N ILE A 88 15.71 -0.53 -5.79
CA ILE A 88 14.75 -0.92 -4.75
C ILE A 88 14.93 -2.39 -4.34
N LEU A 89 15.17 -3.29 -5.31
CA LEU A 89 15.50 -4.69 -4.99
C LEU A 89 16.80 -4.82 -4.20
N ALA A 90 17.85 -4.12 -4.62
CA ALA A 90 19.14 -4.12 -3.91
C ALA A 90 19.01 -3.56 -2.49
N ASP A 91 18.22 -2.51 -2.31
CA ASP A 91 17.95 -1.91 -1.01
C ASP A 91 17.11 -2.84 -0.12
N THR A 92 16.13 -3.56 -0.71
CA THR A 92 15.29 -4.54 -0.01
C THR A 92 16.12 -5.72 0.50
N GLU A 93 17.03 -6.21 -0.34
CA GLU A 93 18.01 -7.25 0.06
C GLU A 93 18.92 -6.76 1.20
N SER A 94 19.53 -5.59 1.02
CA SER A 94 20.41 -4.98 2.02
C SER A 94 19.71 -4.73 3.36
N ALA A 95 18.41 -4.49 3.35
CA ALA A 95 17.57 -4.40 4.52
C ALA A 95 17.33 -5.75 5.20
N GLY A 96 17.59 -6.87 4.54
CA GLY A 96 17.23 -8.22 5.01
C GLY A 96 15.70 -8.39 5.14
N ALA A 97 14.94 -7.76 4.27
CA ALA A 97 13.48 -7.81 4.29
C ALA A 97 12.98 -9.07 3.58
N GLN A 98 11.90 -9.66 4.09
CA GLN A 98 11.22 -10.80 3.48
C GLN A 98 10.15 -10.36 2.47
N PHE A 99 9.65 -9.14 2.62
CA PHE A 99 8.61 -8.58 1.78
C PHE A 99 9.01 -7.19 1.27
N LEU A 100 8.76 -6.95 0.00
CA LEU A 100 8.73 -5.65 -0.64
C LEU A 100 7.28 -5.24 -0.81
N ILE A 101 6.85 -4.17 -0.13
CA ILE A 101 5.49 -3.66 -0.26
C ILE A 101 5.47 -2.56 -1.29
N THR A 102 4.74 -2.78 -2.36
CA THR A 102 4.61 -1.88 -3.51
C THR A 102 3.20 -1.94 -4.09
N GLU A 103 2.73 -0.84 -4.68
CA GLU A 103 1.48 -0.82 -5.46
C GLU A 103 1.68 -1.47 -6.84
N ASP A 104 2.90 -1.38 -7.38
CA ASP A 104 3.27 -1.77 -8.73
C ASP A 104 4.08 -3.08 -8.70
N VAL A 105 3.43 -4.16 -8.26
CA VAL A 105 4.07 -5.49 -8.08
C VAL A 105 4.68 -6.01 -9.37
N ASP A 106 4.03 -5.73 -10.50
CA ASP A 106 4.43 -6.22 -11.82
C ASP A 106 5.71 -5.53 -12.37
N ASP A 107 6.19 -4.45 -11.73
CA ASP A 107 7.43 -3.79 -12.09
C ASP A 107 8.67 -4.57 -11.64
N PHE A 108 8.50 -5.56 -10.76
CA PHE A 108 9.55 -6.40 -10.23
C PHE A 108 9.47 -7.81 -10.82
N ALA A 109 10.51 -8.20 -11.56
CA ALA A 109 10.54 -9.51 -12.22
C ALA A 109 10.57 -10.66 -11.21
N GLU A 110 9.77 -11.70 -11.47
CA GLU A 110 9.64 -12.87 -10.61
C GLU A 110 10.99 -13.60 -10.44
N GLU A 111 11.79 -13.63 -11.50
CA GLU A 111 13.13 -14.26 -11.48
C GLU A 111 14.07 -13.58 -10.48
N ASP A 112 14.11 -12.24 -10.49
CA ASP A 112 14.95 -11.46 -9.57
C ASP A 112 14.45 -11.56 -8.13
N LEU A 113 13.14 -11.57 -7.92
CA LEU A 113 12.51 -11.77 -6.60
C LEU A 113 12.79 -13.16 -6.04
N ALA A 114 12.69 -14.20 -6.89
CA ALA A 114 12.97 -15.58 -6.52
C ALA A 114 14.44 -15.79 -6.13
N GLU A 115 15.37 -15.16 -6.86
CA GLU A 115 16.80 -15.18 -6.53
C GLU A 115 17.08 -14.67 -5.10
N LEU A 116 16.34 -13.65 -4.69
CA LEU A 116 16.44 -13.03 -3.37
C LEU A 116 15.66 -13.76 -2.27
N GLY A 117 14.71 -14.62 -2.62
CA GLY A 117 13.75 -15.20 -1.69
C GLY A 117 12.82 -14.15 -1.07
N ILE A 118 12.54 -13.07 -1.81
CA ILE A 118 11.68 -11.93 -1.40
C ILE A 118 10.36 -12.04 -2.15
N SER A 119 9.27 -11.62 -1.49
CA SER A 119 7.97 -11.48 -2.14
C SER A 119 7.59 -10.01 -2.29
N ALA A 120 7.33 -9.56 -3.52
CA ALA A 120 6.69 -8.28 -3.77
C ALA A 120 5.17 -8.42 -3.56
N VAL A 121 4.57 -7.56 -2.74
CA VAL A 121 3.17 -7.70 -2.32
C VAL A 121 2.48 -6.33 -2.31
N ASN A 122 1.27 -6.30 -2.86
CA ASN A 122 0.42 -5.12 -2.78
C ASN A 122 0.06 -4.81 -1.32
N PRO A 123 0.08 -3.53 -0.88
CA PRO A 123 -0.15 -3.16 0.51
C PRO A 123 -1.53 -3.56 1.04
N ASP A 124 -2.59 -3.53 0.22
CA ASP A 124 -3.93 -3.94 0.65
C ASP A 124 -3.97 -5.44 0.98
N LEU A 125 -3.37 -6.27 0.12
CA LEU A 125 -3.26 -7.71 0.36
C LEU A 125 -2.40 -8.00 1.60
N PHE A 126 -1.23 -7.36 1.72
CA PHE A 126 -0.35 -7.56 2.87
C PHE A 126 -1.04 -7.19 4.19
N LEU A 127 -1.65 -6.01 4.25
CA LEU A 127 -2.36 -5.52 5.44
C LEU A 127 -3.54 -6.42 5.79
N SER A 128 -4.32 -6.89 4.81
CA SER A 128 -5.48 -7.77 5.05
C SER A 128 -5.10 -9.12 5.67
N LEU A 129 -3.87 -9.59 5.45
CA LEU A 129 -3.37 -10.88 5.94
C LEU A 129 -2.55 -10.76 7.24
N ARG A 130 -1.93 -9.60 7.49
CA ARG A 130 -0.93 -9.45 8.54
C ARG A 130 -1.32 -8.47 9.64
N LEU A 131 -2.21 -7.52 9.38
CA LEU A 131 -2.63 -6.56 10.39
C LEU A 131 -3.66 -7.20 11.32
N THR A 132 -3.33 -7.30 12.61
CA THR A 132 -4.24 -7.86 13.59
C THR A 132 -5.44 -6.94 13.82
N ARG A 133 -6.53 -7.50 14.34
CA ARG A 133 -7.76 -6.76 14.66
C ARG A 133 -7.49 -5.61 15.64
N GLU A 134 -6.71 -5.89 16.67
CA GLU A 134 -6.34 -4.93 17.71
C GLU A 134 -5.48 -3.80 17.13
N ALA A 135 -4.50 -4.14 16.28
CA ALA A 135 -3.65 -3.17 15.60
C ALA A 135 -4.45 -2.29 14.64
N TYR A 136 -5.36 -2.89 13.87
CA TYR A 136 -6.24 -2.16 12.98
C TYR A 136 -7.11 -1.15 13.73
N SER A 137 -7.80 -1.59 14.79
CA SER A 137 -8.63 -0.71 15.62
C SER A 137 -7.82 0.44 16.22
N ALA A 138 -6.65 0.16 16.78
CA ALA A 138 -5.77 1.18 17.36
C ALA A 138 -5.32 2.24 16.32
N VAL A 139 -5.07 1.82 15.07
CA VAL A 139 -4.72 2.76 13.99
C VAL A 139 -5.93 3.59 13.55
N ILE A 140 -7.13 3.01 13.47
CA ILE A 140 -8.37 3.75 13.19
C ILE A 140 -8.60 4.83 14.26
N ASP A 141 -8.50 4.46 15.54
CA ASP A 141 -8.67 5.40 16.66
C ASP A 141 -7.66 6.55 16.58
N LEU A 142 -6.40 6.25 16.27
CA LEU A 142 -5.36 7.26 16.08
C LEU A 142 -5.70 8.25 14.95
N PHE A 143 -6.25 7.77 13.83
CA PHE A 143 -6.67 8.64 12.74
C PHE A 143 -7.82 9.54 13.15
N VAL A 144 -8.84 8.99 13.82
CA VAL A 144 -10.02 9.72 14.28
C VAL A 144 -9.63 10.80 15.29
N GLU A 145 -8.78 10.48 16.27
CA GLU A 145 -8.27 11.45 17.25
C GLU A 145 -7.48 12.60 16.61
N ARG A 146 -6.80 12.34 15.50
CA ARG A 146 -5.99 13.35 14.79
C ARG A 146 -6.77 14.16 13.77
N GLN A 147 -7.91 13.68 13.34
CA GLN A 147 -8.77 14.37 12.37
C GLN A 147 -9.77 15.28 13.10
N VAL A 148 -9.40 16.54 13.27
CA VAL A 148 -10.21 17.50 14.02
C VAL A 148 -11.25 18.20 13.13
N ALA A 149 -10.99 18.35 11.82
CA ALA A 149 -11.87 19.08 10.90
C ALA A 149 -11.82 18.49 9.47
N PRO A 150 -12.93 17.98 8.94
CA PRO A 150 -14.16 17.65 9.67
C PRO A 150 -13.92 16.48 10.65
N PRO A 151 -14.61 16.45 11.79
CA PRO A 151 -14.58 15.31 12.68
C PRO A 151 -15.13 14.07 11.97
N THR A 152 -14.58 12.91 12.29
CA THR A 152 -15.02 11.64 11.73
C THR A 152 -15.14 10.59 12.84
N THR A 153 -16.00 9.62 12.64
CA THR A 153 -16.14 8.48 13.54
C THR A 153 -15.27 7.31 13.06
N PRO A 154 -14.93 6.33 13.93
CA PRO A 154 -14.23 5.11 13.52
C PRO A 154 -14.93 4.37 12.37
N ALA A 155 -16.27 4.27 12.39
CA ALA A 155 -17.05 3.63 11.34
C ALA A 155 -16.96 4.37 9.99
N GLU A 156 -17.03 5.69 10.00
CA GLU A 156 -16.88 6.51 8.78
C GLU A 156 -15.47 6.40 8.21
N PHE A 157 -14.45 6.43 9.07
CA PHE A 157 -13.06 6.29 8.62
C PHE A 157 -12.81 4.88 8.07
N HIS A 158 -13.30 3.84 8.75
CA HIS A 158 -13.27 2.46 8.27
C HIS A 158 -13.91 2.33 6.88
N SER A 159 -15.12 2.91 6.69
CA SER A 159 -15.79 2.94 5.39
C SER A 159 -14.97 3.66 4.30
N ALA A 160 -14.26 4.74 4.67
CA ALA A 160 -13.41 5.47 3.73
C ALA A 160 -12.18 4.66 3.28
N ILE A 161 -11.66 3.78 4.14
CA ILE A 161 -10.55 2.87 3.82
C ILE A 161 -10.93 1.91 2.69
N ALA A 162 -12.20 1.48 2.59
CA ALA A 162 -12.65 0.54 1.55
C ALA A 162 -12.30 0.96 0.12
N ARG A 163 -12.17 2.26 -0.14
CA ARG A 163 -11.81 2.77 -1.48
C ARG A 163 -10.35 2.50 -1.85
N GLN A 164 -9.46 2.49 -0.89
CA GLN A 164 -8.03 2.34 -1.10
C GLN A 164 -7.54 0.94 -0.71
N HIS A 165 -8.20 0.34 0.28
CA HIS A 165 -7.85 -0.96 0.86
C HIS A 165 -9.10 -1.85 1.00
N PRO A 166 -9.71 -2.32 -0.11
CA PRO A 166 -10.94 -3.11 -0.06
C PRO A 166 -10.78 -4.46 0.62
N LYS A 167 -9.61 -5.11 0.49
CA LYS A 167 -9.34 -6.40 1.15
C LYS A 167 -9.16 -6.22 2.66
N LEU A 168 -8.42 -5.19 3.07
CA LEU A 168 -8.26 -4.83 4.48
C LEU A 168 -9.61 -4.48 5.10
N PHE A 169 -10.42 -3.68 4.41
CA PHE A 169 -11.78 -3.36 4.85
C PHE A 169 -12.61 -4.63 5.05
N ALA A 170 -12.62 -5.54 4.07
CA ALA A 170 -13.37 -6.79 4.16
C ALA A 170 -12.88 -7.70 5.30
N ALA A 171 -11.56 -7.73 5.57
CA ALA A 171 -11.00 -8.52 6.66
C ALA A 171 -11.45 -8.06 8.06
N HIS A 172 -11.88 -6.79 8.18
CA HIS A 172 -12.30 -6.19 9.44
C HIS A 172 -13.73 -5.60 9.40
N ALA A 173 -14.55 -6.02 8.44
CA ALA A 173 -15.89 -5.47 8.19
C ALA A 173 -16.82 -5.54 9.40
N ASP A 174 -16.66 -6.59 10.23
CA ASP A 174 -17.47 -6.83 11.44
C ASP A 174 -17.10 -5.93 12.64
N LEU A 175 -16.01 -5.16 12.56
CA LEU A 175 -15.57 -4.30 13.67
C LEU A 175 -16.50 -3.13 13.93
N TYR A 176 -17.13 -2.60 12.87
CA TYR A 176 -17.87 -1.34 12.94
C TYR A 176 -19.30 -1.43 12.40
N ASP A 177 -19.85 -2.65 12.23
CA ASP A 177 -21.21 -2.90 11.69
C ASP A 177 -21.49 -2.20 10.35
N VAL A 178 -20.46 -2.02 9.52
CA VAL A 178 -20.58 -1.38 8.22
C VAL A 178 -20.75 -2.44 7.14
N GLU A 179 -21.93 -2.49 6.51
CA GLU A 179 -22.11 -3.31 5.32
C GLU A 179 -21.15 -2.85 4.20
N PRO A 180 -20.47 -3.80 3.52
CA PRO A 180 -19.64 -3.44 2.37
C PRO A 180 -20.52 -2.73 1.33
N GLN A 181 -20.16 -1.52 0.96
CA GLN A 181 -20.87 -0.79 -0.09
C GLN A 181 -20.84 -1.66 -1.36
N ARG A 182 -22.00 -2.18 -1.76
CA ARG A 182 -22.15 -2.84 -3.04
C ARG A 182 -21.72 -1.83 -4.09
N THR A 183 -20.64 -2.12 -4.82
CA THR A 183 -20.31 -1.39 -6.03
C THR A 183 -21.57 -1.30 -6.87
N PRO A 184 -22.04 -0.10 -7.26
CA PRO A 184 -23.21 0.00 -8.10
C PRO A 184 -22.91 -0.81 -9.36
N HIS A 185 -23.73 -1.85 -9.61
CA HIS A 185 -23.68 -2.57 -10.88
C HIS A 185 -23.81 -1.53 -11.99
N PRO A 186 -22.94 -1.54 -13.01
CA PRO A 186 -23.18 -0.73 -14.19
C PRO A 186 -24.59 -1.05 -14.69
N PRO A 187 -25.37 -0.04 -15.05
CA PRO A 187 -26.73 -0.27 -15.55
C PRO A 187 -26.65 -1.27 -16.70
N PRO A 188 -27.60 -2.23 -16.80
CA PRO A 188 -27.61 -3.17 -17.89
C PRO A 188 -27.58 -2.37 -19.19
N ALA A 189 -26.64 -2.69 -20.07
CA ALA A 189 -26.49 -2.06 -21.37
C ALA A 189 -27.88 -2.04 -22.04
N ALA A 190 -28.43 -0.83 -22.17
CA ALA A 190 -29.68 -0.64 -22.88
C ALA A 190 -29.46 -1.16 -24.30
N LEU A 191 -30.15 -2.26 -24.64
CA LEU A 191 -30.21 -2.80 -25.97
C LEU A 191 -30.58 -1.67 -26.92
N LEU A 192 -29.61 -1.19 -27.69
CA LEU A 192 -29.82 -0.30 -28.82
C LEU A 192 -30.68 -1.06 -29.85
N ARG A 193 -31.99 -1.02 -29.65
CA ARG A 193 -32.95 -1.31 -30.71
C ARG A 193 -33.11 -0.04 -31.52
N GLY A 194 -32.82 -0.12 -32.79
CA GLY A 194 -33.23 0.94 -33.71
C GLY A 194 -32.39 1.07 -34.95
N ASN A 195 -32.22 -0.02 -35.70
CA ASN A 195 -31.91 0.11 -37.12
C ASN A 195 -33.18 0.63 -37.82
N ARG A 196 -33.22 1.91 -38.18
CA ARG A 196 -34.08 2.42 -39.25
C ARG A 196 -33.20 2.67 -40.47
N PRO A 197 -33.51 2.08 -41.62
CA PRO A 197 -32.83 2.37 -42.87
C PRO A 197 -33.16 3.81 -43.28
N ILE A 198 -32.15 4.59 -43.59
CA ILE A 198 -32.29 5.90 -44.25
C ILE A 198 -32.64 5.64 -45.68
N GLN A 199 -33.89 5.96 -46.09
CA GLN A 199 -34.29 6.09 -47.47
C GLN A 199 -33.63 7.37 -48.07
N CYS A 200 -32.80 7.18 -49.09
CA CYS A 200 -32.39 8.27 -49.98
C CYS A 200 -33.59 8.67 -50.86
N PRO A 201 -33.95 9.97 -50.92
CA PRO A 201 -34.79 10.46 -52.02
C PRO A 201 -33.90 10.67 -53.28
N GLY A 202 -34.30 10.03 -54.36
CA GLY A 202 -33.68 10.25 -55.68
C GLY A 202 -34.10 11.59 -56.30
N GLN A 203 -33.27 12.12 -57.04
CA GLN A 203 -33.20 12.73 -58.37
C GLN A 203 -32.03 13.67 -58.42
#